data_d825c63bcaccd737d1f35f1c2994e90e
#
_entry.id   d825c63bcaccd737d1f35f1c2994e90e
#
_cell.length_a   1.000
_cell.length_b   1.000
_cell.length_c   1.000
_cell.angle_alpha   90.00
_cell.angle_beta   90.00
_cell.angle_gamma   90.00
#
_symmetry.space_group_name_H-M   'P 1'
#
loop_
_entity.id
_entity.type
_entity.pdbx_description
1 polymer ?
#
loop_
_entity_poly.entity_id
_entity_poly.type
_entity_poly.pdbx_seq_one_letter_code
_entity_poly.pdbx_strand_id
1 'polypeptide(L)'
;MVDRSQFKDAKILVVGDVMLDRYWFGDVERISPEAPVPVVLVGTKDERLGGAANVAINASSLGAQLCLMGVVGNDEPGHTVEALLQKSGVRSRLLKDPNFPTTVKLRVIARQQQLVRIDF
;
A
#
# COMPACT_ATOMS: atom_id res chain seq x y z
N MET A 1 -7.65 9.81 29.67
CA MET A 1 -8.35 9.37 28.44
C MET A 1 -8.14 10.39 27.35
N VAL A 2 -7.78 9.95 26.14
CA VAL A 2 -7.57 10.86 25.02
C VAL A 2 -8.94 11.25 24.43
N ASP A 3 -9.18 12.56 24.32
CA ASP A 3 -10.39 13.06 23.69
C ASP A 3 -10.18 13.19 22.18
N ARG A 4 -10.89 12.37 21.41
CA ARG A 4 -10.82 12.36 19.94
C ARG A 4 -11.21 13.70 19.31
N SER A 5 -12.01 14.53 20.00
CA SER A 5 -12.41 15.83 19.48
C SER A 5 -11.20 16.76 19.27
N GLN A 6 -10.14 16.57 20.04
CA GLN A 6 -8.92 17.35 19.92
C GLN A 6 -8.13 17.08 18.65
N PHE A 7 -8.33 15.91 18.04
CA PHE A 7 -7.63 15.57 16.79
C PHE A 7 -8.08 16.41 15.60
N LYS A 8 -9.29 16.95 15.63
CA LYS A 8 -9.81 17.83 14.56
C LYS A 8 -8.97 19.08 14.34
N ASP A 9 -8.34 19.57 15.41
CA ASP A 9 -7.54 20.79 15.39
C ASP A 9 -6.07 20.51 15.07
N ALA A 10 -5.68 19.23 15.06
CA ALA A 10 -4.32 18.84 14.73
C ALA A 10 -4.07 18.98 13.23
N LYS A 11 -3.00 19.67 12.88
CA LYS A 11 -2.52 19.80 11.50
C LYS A 11 -1.21 19.05 11.38
N ILE A 12 -1.19 18.03 10.55
CA ILE A 12 -0.07 17.09 10.45
C ILE A 12 0.43 17.05 9.01
N LEU A 13 1.75 17.16 8.86
CA LEU A 13 2.43 16.88 7.61
C LEU A 13 3.16 15.54 7.75
N VAL A 14 2.80 14.57 6.91
CA VAL A 14 3.50 13.29 6.82
C VAL A 14 4.41 13.32 5.61
N VAL A 15 5.69 13.12 5.83
CA VAL A 15 6.71 13.06 4.77
C VAL A 15 7.44 11.75 4.91
N GLY A 16 7.46 10.94 3.85
CA GLY A 16 8.15 9.65 3.91
C GLY A 16 7.94 8.81 2.66
N ASP A 17 8.40 7.57 2.77
CA ASP A 17 8.32 6.62 1.68
C ASP A 17 6.89 6.12 1.51
N VAL A 18 6.32 6.42 0.34
CA VAL A 18 4.99 5.96 -0.07
C VAL A 18 5.18 4.68 -0.89
N MET A 19 4.37 3.68 -0.61
CA MET A 19 4.45 2.41 -1.30
C MET A 19 3.07 1.79 -1.50
N LEU A 20 3.01 0.85 -2.44
CA LEU A 20 1.81 0.05 -2.70
C LEU A 20 2.00 -1.34 -2.15
N ASP A 21 1.11 -1.75 -1.25
CA ASP A 21 1.05 -3.11 -0.74
C ASP A 21 0.04 -3.90 -1.58
N ARG A 22 0.52 -4.96 -2.24
CA ARG A 22 -0.31 -5.88 -3.02
C ARG A 22 -0.41 -7.21 -2.33
N TYR A 23 -1.60 -7.79 -2.38
CA TYR A 23 -1.89 -9.10 -1.81
C TYR A 23 -2.52 -9.97 -2.88
N TRP A 24 -1.88 -11.09 -3.19
CA TRP A 24 -2.45 -12.12 -4.06
C TRP A 24 -2.80 -13.32 -3.22
N PHE A 25 -4.09 -13.63 -3.21
CA PHE A 25 -4.63 -14.79 -2.50
C PHE A 25 -4.94 -15.89 -3.49
N GLY A 26 -4.51 -17.09 -3.19
CA GLY A 26 -4.74 -18.22 -4.07
C GLY A 26 -4.68 -19.55 -3.35
N ASP A 27 -4.80 -20.59 -4.15
CA ASP A 27 -4.70 -21.98 -3.68
C ASP A 27 -3.40 -22.60 -4.16
N VAL A 28 -2.83 -23.45 -3.33
CA VAL A 28 -1.69 -24.28 -3.67
C VAL A 28 -2.17 -25.73 -3.67
N GLU A 29 -2.30 -26.31 -4.86
CA GLU A 29 -2.78 -27.68 -5.03
C GLU A 29 -1.69 -28.65 -5.52
N ARG A 30 -0.56 -28.10 -6.02
CA ARG A 30 0.49 -28.91 -6.61
C ARG A 30 1.86 -28.24 -6.52
N ILE A 31 2.88 -29.08 -6.68
CA ILE A 31 4.27 -28.65 -6.87
C ILE A 31 4.54 -28.57 -8.38
N SER A 32 5.33 -27.57 -8.79
CA SER A 32 5.68 -27.41 -10.19
C SER A 32 6.47 -28.62 -10.70
N PRO A 33 6.20 -29.08 -11.95
CA PRO A 33 7.01 -30.15 -12.56
C PRO A 33 8.40 -29.66 -12.97
N GLU A 34 8.64 -28.36 -13.06
CA GLU A 34 9.92 -27.79 -13.49
C GLU A 34 10.92 -27.62 -12.33
N ALA A 35 10.43 -27.39 -11.13
CA ALA A 35 11.23 -27.17 -9.93
C ALA A 35 10.43 -27.55 -8.69
N PRO A 36 11.08 -27.86 -7.54
CA PRO A 36 10.35 -28.23 -6.32
C PRO A 36 9.77 -26.99 -5.60
N VAL A 37 8.93 -26.25 -6.29
CA VAL A 37 8.26 -25.07 -5.79
C VAL A 37 6.74 -25.19 -5.89
N PRO A 38 5.98 -24.61 -4.97
CA PRO A 38 4.51 -24.64 -5.04
C PRO A 38 4.02 -23.79 -6.22
N VAL A 39 2.93 -24.25 -6.83
CA VAL A 39 2.19 -23.47 -7.83
C VAL A 39 1.02 -22.82 -7.13
N VAL A 40 0.97 -21.49 -7.15
CA VAL A 40 -0.16 -20.72 -6.62
C VAL A 40 -1.08 -20.33 -7.76
N LEU A 41 -2.32 -20.77 -7.67
CA LEU A 41 -3.37 -20.30 -8.56
C LEU A 41 -4.04 -19.08 -7.93
N VAL A 42 -3.75 -17.90 -8.46
CA VAL A 42 -4.26 -16.63 -7.89
C VAL A 42 -5.76 -16.52 -8.16
N GLY A 43 -6.53 -16.35 -7.10
CA GLY A 43 -7.97 -16.16 -7.16
C GLY A 43 -8.39 -14.72 -6.88
N THR A 44 -7.86 -14.11 -5.84
CA THR A 44 -8.24 -12.76 -5.39
C THR A 44 -7.01 -11.87 -5.29
N LYS A 45 -7.18 -10.60 -5.65
CA LYS A 45 -6.13 -9.58 -5.51
C LYS A 45 -6.66 -8.43 -4.69
N ASP A 46 -5.81 -7.88 -3.82
CA ASP A 46 -6.12 -6.70 -3.02
C ASP A 46 -4.93 -5.73 -3.07
N GLU A 47 -5.22 -4.44 -2.98
CA GLU A 47 -4.22 -3.39 -3.01
C GLU A 47 -4.48 -2.40 -1.88
N ARG A 48 -3.44 -2.05 -1.14
CA ARG A 48 -3.51 -1.12 -0.02
C ARG A 48 -2.35 -0.15 -0.06
N LEU A 49 -2.60 1.03 0.50
CA LEU A 49 -1.55 2.02 0.70
C LEU A 49 -0.62 1.57 1.83
N GLY A 50 0.68 1.65 1.59
CA GLY A 50 1.71 1.28 2.55
C GLY A 50 2.67 2.42 2.89
N GLY A 51 3.53 2.17 3.87
CA GLY A 51 4.51 3.15 4.32
C GLY A 51 3.88 4.42 4.84
N ALA A 52 4.40 5.56 4.43
CA ALA A 52 3.89 6.87 4.85
C ALA A 52 2.42 7.10 4.47
N ALA A 53 1.95 6.51 3.38
CA ALA A 53 0.55 6.60 2.99
C ALA A 53 -0.37 5.88 3.96
N ASN A 54 0.04 4.73 4.50
CA ASN A 54 -0.72 4.04 5.54
C ASN A 54 -0.77 4.86 6.83
N VAL A 55 0.34 5.49 7.23
CA VAL A 55 0.38 6.41 8.38
C VAL A 55 -0.60 7.55 8.19
N ALA A 56 -0.61 8.14 6.99
CA ALA A 56 -1.52 9.24 6.65
C ALA A 56 -2.99 8.84 6.76
N ILE A 57 -3.36 7.68 6.25
CA ILE A 57 -4.73 7.18 6.35
C ILE A 57 -5.13 6.98 7.80
N ASN A 58 -4.27 6.39 8.62
CA ASN A 58 -4.56 6.13 10.02
C ASN A 58 -4.76 7.44 10.81
N ALA A 59 -3.88 8.42 10.61
CA ALA A 59 -4.01 9.72 11.26
C ALA A 59 -5.27 10.47 10.79
N SER A 60 -5.56 10.43 9.50
CA SER A 60 -6.76 11.04 8.93
C SER A 60 -8.03 10.40 9.47
N SER A 61 -8.06 9.09 9.65
CA SER A 61 -9.21 8.36 10.21
C SER A 61 -9.49 8.72 11.66
N LEU A 62 -8.50 9.22 12.39
CA LEU A 62 -8.67 9.74 13.75
C LEU A 62 -9.22 11.16 13.77
N GLY A 63 -9.36 11.81 12.62
CA GLY A 63 -9.94 13.15 12.48
C GLY A 63 -8.95 14.27 12.27
N ALA A 64 -7.65 14.01 12.25
CA ALA A 64 -6.64 15.03 12.03
C ALA A 64 -6.69 15.60 10.61
N GLN A 65 -6.37 16.88 10.50
CA GLN A 65 -6.12 17.52 9.21
C GLN A 65 -4.71 17.16 8.76
N LEU A 66 -4.58 16.55 7.60
CA LEU A 66 -3.31 15.96 7.21
C LEU A 66 -3.01 16.21 5.74
N CYS A 67 -1.72 16.42 5.45
CA CYS A 67 -1.18 16.39 4.10
C CYS A 67 -0.05 15.36 4.03
N LEU A 68 -0.09 14.51 3.03
CA LEU A 68 0.96 13.53 2.75
C LEU A 68 1.86 14.07 1.64
N MET A 69 3.17 14.01 1.86
CA MET A 69 4.18 14.30 0.84
C MET A 69 5.08 13.08 0.65
N GLY A 70 5.36 12.75 -0.60
CA GLY A 70 6.22 11.63 -0.94
C GLY A 70 6.54 11.60 -2.42
N VAL A 71 7.26 10.58 -2.84
CA VAL A 71 7.66 10.37 -4.22
C VAL A 71 7.08 9.05 -4.73
N VAL A 72 6.53 9.07 -5.93
CA VAL A 72 6.08 7.88 -6.66
C VAL A 72 6.63 7.95 -8.09
N GLY A 73 6.67 6.81 -8.76
CA GLY A 73 7.01 6.77 -10.17
C GLY A 73 5.84 7.22 -11.05
N ASN A 74 6.16 7.53 -12.29
CA ASN A 74 5.15 7.71 -13.33
C ASN A 74 4.87 6.34 -13.99
N ASP A 75 4.24 5.46 -13.22
CA ASP A 75 4.01 4.06 -13.56
C ASP A 75 2.64 3.58 -13.06
N GLU A 76 2.27 2.37 -13.41
CA GLU A 76 0.97 1.81 -13.02
C GLU A 76 0.79 1.77 -11.50
N PRO A 77 1.77 1.29 -10.67
CA PRO A 77 1.61 1.33 -9.23
C PRO A 77 1.48 2.75 -8.66
N GLY A 78 2.18 3.73 -9.24
CA GLY A 78 2.07 5.13 -8.84
C GLY A 78 0.67 5.69 -9.07
N HIS A 79 0.07 5.36 -10.21
CA HIS A 79 -1.32 5.75 -10.52
C HIS A 79 -2.31 5.07 -9.57
N THR A 80 -2.07 3.82 -9.19
CA THR A 80 -2.90 3.12 -8.20
C THR A 80 -2.82 3.78 -6.83
N VAL A 81 -1.62 4.17 -6.39
CA VAL A 81 -1.44 4.92 -5.14
C VAL A 81 -2.25 6.21 -5.13
N GLU A 82 -2.16 6.98 -6.22
CA GLU A 82 -2.94 8.23 -6.33
C GLU A 82 -4.44 8.00 -6.26
N ALA A 83 -4.93 6.98 -6.97
CA ALA A 83 -6.36 6.66 -6.99
C ALA A 83 -6.85 6.25 -5.59
N LEU A 84 -6.07 5.45 -4.87
CA LEU A 84 -6.40 5.03 -3.50
C LEU A 84 -6.38 6.21 -2.52
N LEU A 85 -5.44 7.15 -2.68
CA LEU A 85 -5.39 8.36 -1.86
C LEU A 85 -6.60 9.26 -2.11
N GLN A 86 -6.99 9.46 -3.36
CA GLN A 86 -8.20 10.21 -3.70
C GLN A 86 -9.43 9.58 -3.07
N LYS A 87 -9.56 8.27 -3.16
CA LYS A 87 -10.69 7.54 -2.58
C LYS A 87 -10.74 7.66 -1.06
N SER A 88 -9.58 7.73 -0.39
CA SER A 88 -9.49 7.87 1.05
C SER A 88 -9.80 9.28 1.55
N GLY A 89 -9.79 10.28 0.68
CA GLY A 89 -9.96 11.70 1.04
C GLY A 89 -8.73 12.34 1.67
N VAL A 90 -7.60 11.65 1.71
CA VAL A 90 -6.34 12.21 2.22
C VAL A 90 -5.77 13.21 1.23
N ARG A 91 -5.48 14.42 1.71
CA ARG A 91 -4.78 15.42 0.90
C ARG A 91 -3.33 14.96 0.69
N SER A 92 -2.89 14.95 -0.55
CA SER A 92 -1.53 14.52 -0.88
C SER A 92 -0.87 15.45 -1.90
N ARG A 93 0.45 15.54 -1.77
CA ARG A 93 1.33 16.18 -2.73
C ARG A 93 2.44 15.20 -3.07
N LEU A 94 2.20 14.37 -4.07
CA LEU A 94 3.15 13.37 -4.53
C LEU A 94 3.98 13.95 -5.68
N LEU A 95 5.30 13.87 -5.55
CA LEU A 95 6.20 14.13 -6.66
C LEU A 95 6.26 12.87 -7.53
N LYS A 96 5.97 13.02 -8.81
CA LYS A 96 6.14 11.95 -9.79
C LYS A 96 7.51 12.04 -10.43
N ASP A 97 8.34 11.05 -10.19
CA ASP A 97 9.66 10.97 -10.79
C ASP A 97 9.67 9.82 -11.81
N PRO A 98 9.84 10.11 -13.11
CA PRO A 98 9.84 9.06 -14.15
C PRO A 98 11.04 8.12 -14.05
N ASN A 99 12.08 8.51 -13.33
CA ASN A 99 13.27 7.69 -13.13
C ASN A 99 13.24 6.90 -11.82
N PHE A 100 12.17 7.05 -11.04
CA PHE A 100 12.00 6.38 -9.75
C PHE A 100 10.81 5.43 -9.84
N PRO A 101 11.03 4.12 -9.83
CA PRO A 101 9.90 3.18 -9.82
C PRO A 101 9.17 3.25 -8.48
N THR A 102 7.85 3.23 -8.53
CA THR A 102 7.05 3.17 -7.31
C THR A 102 7.37 1.88 -6.54
N THR A 103 7.64 2.02 -5.25
CA THR A 103 7.89 0.86 -4.39
C THR A 103 6.61 0.02 -4.25
N VAL A 104 6.71 -1.25 -4.60
CA VAL A 104 5.63 -2.24 -4.47
C VAL A 104 6.11 -3.39 -3.60
N LYS A 105 5.30 -3.77 -2.64
CA LYS A 105 5.51 -4.98 -1.84
C LYS A 105 4.35 -5.93 -2.10
N LEU A 106 4.65 -6.98 -2.86
CA LEU A 106 3.67 -8.00 -3.22
C LEU A 106 3.80 -9.18 -2.25
N ARG A 107 2.68 -9.56 -1.63
CA ARG A 107 2.60 -10.73 -0.77
C ARG A 107 1.71 -11.77 -1.42
N VAL A 108 2.22 -12.98 -1.52
CA VAL A 108 1.47 -14.13 -2.04
C VAL A 108 1.05 -14.97 -0.86
N ILE A 109 -0.27 -15.17 -0.73
CA ILE A 109 -0.88 -15.82 0.44
C ILE A 109 -1.74 -16.99 -0.03
N ALA A 110 -1.53 -18.15 0.57
CA ALA A 110 -2.36 -19.32 0.37
C ALA A 110 -2.59 -20.02 1.71
N ARG A 111 -3.81 -20.54 1.90
CA ARG A 111 -4.20 -21.24 3.15
C ARG A 111 -3.91 -20.42 4.42
N GLN A 112 -4.20 -19.11 4.36
CA GLN A 112 -3.97 -18.15 5.45
C GLN A 112 -2.49 -18.02 5.85
N GLN A 113 -1.58 -18.41 4.98
CA GLN A 113 -0.15 -18.33 5.21
C GLN A 113 0.53 -17.52 4.10
N GLN A 114 1.39 -16.58 4.48
CA GLN A 114 2.22 -15.88 3.52
C GLN A 114 3.34 -16.81 3.05
N LEU A 115 3.39 -17.05 1.74
CA LEU A 115 4.37 -17.94 1.13
C LEU A 115 5.65 -17.19 0.73
N VAL A 116 5.50 -15.99 0.18
CA VAL A 116 6.61 -15.19 -0.32
C VAL A 116 6.20 -13.71 -0.35
N ARG A 117 7.17 -12.84 -0.21
CA ARG A 117 7.04 -11.42 -0.50
C ARG A 117 8.01 -11.05 -1.62
N ILE A 118 7.52 -10.30 -2.60
CA ILE A 118 8.30 -9.82 -3.73
C ILE A 118 8.30 -8.29 -3.66
N ASP A 119 9.49 -7.72 -3.61
CA ASP A 119 9.68 -6.27 -3.54
C ASP A 119 10.16 -5.76 -4.92
N PHE A 120 9.52 -4.66 -5.37
CA PHE A 120 9.87 -3.98 -6.63
C PHE A 120 10.41 -2.59 -6.37
#